data_226ce4a70617d1bd5bf543657d4666db
#
_entry.id   226ce4a70617d1bd5bf543657d4666db
#
_cell.length_a   1.000
_cell.length_b   1.000
_cell.length_c   1.000
_cell.angle_alpha   90.00
_cell.angle_beta   90.00
_cell.angle_gamma   90.00
#
_symmetry.space_group_name_H-M   'P 1'
#
loop_
_entity.id
_entity.type
_entity.pdbx_description
1 polymer ?
#
loop_
_entity_poly.entity_id
_entity_poly.type
_entity_poly.pdbx_seq_one_letter_code
_entity_poly.pdbx_strand_id
1 'polypeptide(L)'
;MFEDFKRTLGSVCGWIFTIHPRGKKMSAYLLIPGIVLLLLSWFVSFADWLTKPLAYICLIAGAFVAFFFRNPKRQTIFYEDEIACPADGTILSIKTEDDPDVVVIRIFLSIFNVHIQRATMSGYVQNITYTPGTFAFANNPNADKNERNLIEIADGDKFAHVEQITGAIARRIECWVNPAERLLEGQHIGMIYFGSQVAVYLPKDKVRITVKEGQSVQGAITVLGVWI
;
A
#
# COMPACT_ATOMS: atom_id res chain seq x y z
N MET A 1 28.27 -1.77 -7.71
CA MET A 1 28.48 -0.28 -7.77
C MET A 1 27.55 0.43 -8.78
N PHE A 2 27.51 0.05 -10.07
CA PHE A 2 26.63 0.70 -11.06
C PHE A 2 25.14 0.36 -10.84
N GLU A 3 24.82 -0.85 -10.42
CA GLU A 3 23.46 -1.31 -10.09
C GLU A 3 22.95 -0.72 -8.77
N ASP A 4 23.80 -0.57 -7.76
CA ASP A 4 23.45 0.13 -6.52
C ASP A 4 23.14 1.60 -6.79
N PHE A 5 23.85 2.21 -7.75
CA PHE A 5 23.59 3.58 -8.20
C PHE A 5 22.21 3.71 -8.90
N LYS A 6 21.82 2.72 -9.72
CA LYS A 6 20.48 2.70 -10.34
C LYS A 6 19.36 2.52 -9.30
N ARG A 7 19.57 1.69 -8.27
CA ARG A 7 18.66 1.55 -7.13
C ARG A 7 18.53 2.88 -6.37
N THR A 8 19.64 3.58 -6.14
CA THR A 8 19.66 4.89 -5.49
C THR A 8 18.92 5.94 -6.32
N LEU A 9 19.09 5.94 -7.65
CA LEU A 9 18.34 6.81 -8.56
C LEU A 9 16.83 6.51 -8.55
N GLY A 10 16.42 5.25 -8.46
CA GLY A 10 15.01 4.85 -8.31
C GLY A 10 14.39 5.41 -7.02
N SER A 11 15.16 5.47 -5.94
CA SER A 11 14.72 6.07 -4.66
C SER A 11 14.61 7.60 -4.72
N VAL A 12 15.48 8.28 -5.48
CA VAL A 12 15.44 9.74 -5.67
C VAL A 12 14.24 10.18 -6.50
N CYS A 13 13.75 9.33 -7.42
CA CYS A 13 12.55 9.60 -8.20
C CYS A 13 11.23 9.58 -7.37
N GLY A 14 11.30 9.14 -6.10
CA GLY A 14 10.17 9.13 -5.15
C GLY A 14 9.54 10.49 -4.84
N TRP A 15 10.19 11.59 -5.22
CA TRP A 15 9.65 12.96 -5.11
C TRP A 15 8.65 13.30 -6.23
N ILE A 16 8.70 12.60 -7.37
CA ILE A 16 7.73 12.77 -8.46
C ILE A 16 6.61 11.77 -8.23
N PHE A 17 5.54 12.21 -7.63
CA PHE A 17 4.36 11.38 -7.43
C PHE A 17 3.17 11.91 -8.25
N THR A 18 2.36 10.98 -8.71
CA THR A 18 1.02 11.27 -9.21
C THR A 18 0.01 11.03 -8.09
N ILE A 19 -1.15 11.65 -8.19
CA ILE A 19 -2.26 11.35 -7.28
C ILE A 19 -3.19 10.38 -8.01
N HIS A 20 -3.57 9.30 -7.35
CA HIS A 20 -4.53 8.35 -7.89
C HIS A 20 -5.84 9.06 -8.29
N PRO A 21 -6.52 8.70 -9.39
CA PRO A 21 -7.70 9.41 -9.90
C PRO A 21 -8.80 9.64 -8.86
N ARG A 22 -9.05 8.67 -7.98
CA ARG A 22 -10.01 8.84 -6.86
C ARG A 22 -9.54 9.87 -5.85
N GLY A 23 -8.26 9.89 -5.52
CA GLY A 23 -7.66 10.88 -4.63
C GLY A 23 -7.81 12.28 -5.18
N LYS A 24 -7.63 12.48 -6.49
CA LYS A 24 -7.89 13.77 -7.15
C LYS A 24 -9.33 14.24 -6.96
N LYS A 25 -10.31 13.36 -7.14
CA LYS A 25 -11.73 13.70 -6.94
C LYS A 25 -12.03 14.00 -5.47
N MET A 26 -11.60 13.14 -4.55
CA MET A 26 -11.85 13.31 -3.12
C MET A 26 -11.17 14.56 -2.56
N SER A 27 -9.94 14.85 -2.94
CA SER A 27 -9.27 16.09 -2.51
C SER A 27 -9.94 17.33 -3.09
N ALA A 28 -10.40 17.30 -4.35
CA ALA A 28 -11.12 18.41 -4.95
C ALA A 28 -12.44 18.74 -4.22
N TYR A 29 -13.18 17.73 -3.75
CA TYR A 29 -14.40 17.95 -2.96
C TYR A 29 -14.14 18.67 -1.63
N LEU A 30 -12.92 18.68 -1.13
CA LEU A 30 -12.53 19.41 0.08
C LEU A 30 -11.82 20.72 -0.25
N LEU A 31 -10.90 20.71 -1.22
CA LEU A 31 -10.10 21.89 -1.57
C LEU A 31 -10.96 23.00 -2.20
N ILE A 32 -11.88 22.65 -3.10
CA ILE A 32 -12.74 23.65 -3.77
C ILE A 32 -13.61 24.42 -2.78
N PRO A 33 -14.39 23.76 -1.89
CA PRO A 33 -15.14 24.49 -0.86
C PRO A 33 -14.24 25.30 0.08
N GLY A 34 -13.05 24.78 0.44
CA GLY A 34 -12.09 25.51 1.27
C GLY A 34 -11.64 26.81 0.62
N ILE A 35 -11.29 26.78 -0.67
CA ILE A 35 -10.92 27.96 -1.44
C ILE A 35 -12.10 28.93 -1.55
N VAL A 36 -13.30 28.43 -1.86
CA VAL A 36 -14.51 29.26 -1.96
C VAL A 36 -14.81 29.96 -0.64
N LEU A 37 -14.71 29.27 0.48
CA LEU A 37 -14.91 29.84 1.81
C LEU A 37 -13.88 30.93 2.12
N LEU A 38 -12.61 30.76 1.75
CA LEU A 38 -11.58 31.80 1.91
C LEU A 38 -11.90 33.02 1.05
N LEU A 39 -12.33 32.84 -0.19
CA LEU A 39 -12.69 33.94 -1.06
C LEU A 39 -13.92 34.69 -0.55
N LEU A 40 -14.94 33.97 -0.09
CA LEU A 40 -16.16 34.55 0.50
C LEU A 40 -15.86 35.33 1.78
N SER A 41 -14.89 34.86 2.60
CA SER A 41 -14.52 35.59 3.83
C SER A 41 -13.97 36.99 3.55
N TRP A 42 -13.51 37.29 2.36
CA TRP A 42 -13.07 38.64 1.96
C TRP A 42 -14.25 39.60 1.75
N PHE A 43 -15.43 39.08 1.42
CA PHE A 43 -16.64 39.85 1.18
C PHE A 43 -17.57 39.94 2.39
N VAL A 44 -17.46 38.97 3.33
CA VAL A 44 -18.39 38.80 4.46
C VAL A 44 -17.61 38.76 5.77
N SER A 45 -16.97 39.89 6.12
CA SER A 45 -16.04 39.98 7.25
C SER A 45 -16.68 39.68 8.63
N PHE A 46 -17.99 39.90 8.83
CA PHE A 46 -18.64 39.59 10.11
C PHE A 46 -18.70 38.08 10.42
N ALA A 47 -18.56 37.21 9.41
CA ALA A 47 -18.57 35.74 9.57
C ALA A 47 -17.15 35.13 9.59
N ASP A 48 -16.10 35.94 9.57
CA ASP A 48 -14.69 35.51 9.49
C ASP A 48 -14.30 34.51 10.57
N TRP A 49 -14.84 34.65 11.76
CA TRP A 49 -14.59 33.77 12.90
C TRP A 49 -15.02 32.31 12.65
N LEU A 50 -15.96 32.08 11.72
CA LEU A 50 -16.46 30.75 11.36
C LEU A 50 -15.91 30.29 9.99
N THR A 51 -15.94 31.17 9.00
CA THR A 51 -15.59 30.81 7.61
C THR A 51 -14.11 30.49 7.43
N LYS A 52 -13.21 31.24 8.05
CA LYS A 52 -11.76 31.00 7.96
C LYS A 52 -11.34 29.68 8.60
N PRO A 53 -11.72 29.35 9.86
CA PRO A 53 -11.38 28.04 10.44
C PRO A 53 -11.92 26.87 9.61
N LEU A 54 -13.15 26.94 9.13
CA LEU A 54 -13.74 25.91 8.30
C LEU A 54 -13.01 25.75 6.96
N ALA A 55 -12.63 26.84 6.33
CA ALA A 55 -11.83 26.85 5.11
C ALA A 55 -10.49 26.15 5.33
N TYR A 56 -9.77 26.50 6.41
CA TYR A 56 -8.47 25.88 6.71
C TYR A 56 -8.61 24.39 7.01
N ILE A 57 -9.66 23.95 7.74
CA ILE A 57 -9.94 22.55 7.97
C ILE A 57 -10.14 21.82 6.62
N CYS A 58 -10.95 22.37 5.72
CA CYS A 58 -11.18 21.79 4.40
C CYS A 58 -9.90 21.71 3.58
N LEU A 59 -9.06 22.75 3.60
CA LEU A 59 -7.81 22.76 2.85
C LEU A 59 -6.79 21.75 3.41
N ILE A 60 -6.64 21.67 4.73
CA ILE A 60 -5.74 20.72 5.38
C ILE A 60 -6.21 19.28 5.10
N ALA A 61 -7.51 19.01 5.27
CA ALA A 61 -8.09 17.69 4.97
C ALA A 61 -7.93 17.33 3.48
N GLY A 62 -8.18 18.27 2.58
CA GLY A 62 -7.99 18.05 1.14
C GLY A 62 -6.54 17.78 0.75
N ALA A 63 -5.59 18.50 1.35
CA ALA A 63 -4.16 18.27 1.16
C ALA A 63 -3.75 16.90 1.72
N PHE A 64 -4.26 16.51 2.89
CA PHE A 64 -4.03 15.18 3.46
C PHE A 64 -4.56 14.07 2.57
N VAL A 65 -5.77 14.21 2.02
CA VAL A 65 -6.33 13.23 1.06
C VAL A 65 -5.45 13.13 -0.18
N ALA A 66 -4.99 14.26 -0.75
CA ALA A 66 -4.09 14.24 -1.90
C ALA A 66 -2.76 13.52 -1.57
N PHE A 67 -2.21 13.78 -0.39
CA PHE A 67 -1.01 13.11 0.11
C PHE A 67 -1.23 11.59 0.32
N PHE A 68 -2.35 11.21 0.92
CA PHE A 68 -2.68 9.80 1.16
C PHE A 68 -2.77 9.00 -0.14
N PHE A 69 -3.41 9.56 -1.18
CA PHE A 69 -3.57 8.91 -2.48
C PHE A 69 -2.39 9.13 -3.44
N ARG A 70 -1.22 9.52 -2.91
CA ARG A 70 -0.02 9.68 -3.73
C ARG A 70 0.45 8.34 -4.30
N ASN A 71 0.89 8.36 -5.54
CA ASN A 71 1.51 7.23 -6.22
C ASN A 71 2.91 7.64 -6.68
N PRO A 72 3.94 7.42 -5.89
CA PRO A 72 5.31 7.69 -6.29
C PRO A 72 5.72 6.76 -7.43
N LYS A 73 6.39 7.34 -8.43
CA LYS A 73 6.99 6.55 -9.50
C LYS A 73 8.16 5.76 -8.93
N ARG A 74 8.12 4.45 -9.08
CA ARG A 74 9.17 3.53 -8.65
C ARG A 74 9.57 2.68 -9.84
N GLN A 75 10.83 2.74 -10.21
CA GLN A 75 11.41 2.00 -11.34
C GLN A 75 12.59 1.19 -10.81
N THR A 76 12.31 0.25 -9.90
CA THR A 76 13.32 -0.67 -9.41
C THR A 76 13.37 -1.86 -10.34
N ILE A 77 14.59 -2.23 -10.75
CA ILE A 77 14.87 -3.48 -11.45
C ILE A 77 15.26 -4.49 -10.38
N PHE A 78 14.49 -5.57 -10.29
CA PHE A 78 14.80 -6.70 -9.42
C PHE A 78 15.57 -7.76 -10.21
N TYR A 79 16.44 -8.51 -9.53
CA TYR A 79 17.05 -9.70 -10.10
C TYR A 79 16.03 -10.84 -10.09
N GLU A 80 16.23 -11.85 -10.95
CA GLU A 80 15.27 -12.98 -11.13
C GLU A 80 15.04 -13.79 -9.85
N ASP A 81 15.98 -13.74 -8.90
CA ASP A 81 15.89 -14.42 -7.61
C ASP A 81 15.35 -13.51 -6.49
N GLU A 82 15.14 -12.23 -6.72
CA GLU A 82 14.64 -11.31 -5.68
C GLU A 82 13.13 -11.38 -5.55
N ILE A 83 12.64 -11.03 -4.36
CA ILE A 83 11.23 -10.95 -4.02
C ILE A 83 10.92 -9.52 -3.59
N ALA A 84 10.15 -8.80 -4.40
CA ALA A 84 9.81 -7.40 -4.14
C ALA A 84 8.86 -7.25 -2.95
N CYS A 85 9.08 -6.22 -2.13
CA CYS A 85 8.11 -5.83 -1.12
C CYS A 85 6.82 -5.29 -1.79
N PRO A 86 5.61 -5.76 -1.38
CA PRO A 86 4.36 -5.31 -2.00
C PRO A 86 3.86 -3.97 -1.49
N ALA A 87 4.34 -3.48 -0.34
CA ALA A 87 3.76 -2.31 0.32
C ALA A 87 4.80 -1.48 1.07
N ASP A 88 4.47 -0.21 1.32
CA ASP A 88 5.19 0.63 2.27
C ASP A 88 4.70 0.34 3.68
N GLY A 89 5.62 0.30 4.64
CA GLY A 89 5.22 0.08 6.02
C GLY A 89 6.35 -0.35 6.93
N THR A 90 5.96 -1.02 8.00
CA THR A 90 6.88 -1.63 8.97
C THR A 90 6.57 -3.12 9.08
N ILE A 91 7.58 -3.96 9.03
CA ILE A 91 7.43 -5.41 9.22
C ILE A 91 6.94 -5.66 10.67
N LEU A 92 5.75 -6.23 10.81
CA LEU A 92 5.17 -6.58 12.11
C LEU A 92 5.66 -7.93 12.61
N SER A 93 5.66 -8.93 11.72
CA SER A 93 6.06 -10.29 12.06
C SER A 93 6.54 -11.05 10.83
N ILE A 94 7.43 -12.01 11.06
CA ILE A 94 7.92 -12.99 10.10
C ILE A 94 7.81 -14.35 10.76
N LYS A 95 6.79 -15.14 10.44
CA LYS A 95 6.54 -16.39 11.11
C LYS A 95 5.74 -17.36 10.23
N THR A 96 5.78 -18.62 10.57
CA THR A 96 4.85 -19.62 10.09
C THR A 96 3.52 -19.48 10.85
N GLU A 97 2.41 -19.51 10.16
CA GLU A 97 1.06 -19.42 10.75
C GLU A 97 0.34 -20.76 10.63
N ASP A 98 -0.80 -20.81 9.94
CA ASP A 98 -1.64 -22.03 9.85
C ASP A 98 -0.97 -23.16 9.04
N ASP A 99 -0.20 -22.81 8.02
CA ASP A 99 0.54 -23.74 7.16
C ASP A 99 2.03 -23.78 7.57
N PRO A 100 2.57 -24.95 8.02
CA PRO A 100 3.96 -25.09 8.44
C PRO A 100 4.96 -24.90 7.30
N ASP A 101 4.56 -25.08 6.04
CA ASP A 101 5.40 -24.96 4.86
C ASP A 101 5.41 -23.55 4.27
N VAL A 102 4.66 -22.63 4.87
CA VAL A 102 4.53 -21.23 4.43
C VAL A 102 5.06 -20.26 5.48
N VAL A 103 5.94 -19.38 5.07
CA VAL A 103 6.34 -18.21 5.85
C VAL A 103 5.45 -17.02 5.51
N VAL A 104 4.92 -16.36 6.54
CA VAL A 104 4.06 -15.19 6.40
C VAL A 104 4.79 -13.95 6.91
N ILE A 105 4.92 -12.96 6.05
CA ILE A 105 5.47 -11.64 6.38
C ILE A 105 4.32 -10.65 6.48
N ARG A 106 4.08 -10.10 7.67
CA ARG A 106 3.04 -9.08 7.88
C ARG A 106 3.63 -7.69 7.91
N ILE A 107 3.06 -6.77 7.15
CA ILE A 107 3.50 -5.38 6.98
C ILE A 107 2.38 -4.46 7.43
N PHE A 108 2.65 -3.61 8.40
CA PHE A 108 1.73 -2.57 8.86
C PHE A 108 1.90 -1.29 8.04
N LEU A 109 0.81 -0.76 7.52
CA LEU A 109 0.77 0.50 6.79
C LEU A 109 0.11 1.57 7.66
N SER A 110 0.89 2.54 8.12
CA SER A 110 0.35 3.74 8.77
C SER A 110 -0.32 4.66 7.75
N ILE A 111 -1.20 5.55 8.20
CA ILE A 111 -1.88 6.53 7.31
C ILE A 111 -0.90 7.44 6.52
N PHE A 112 0.37 7.49 6.92
CA PHE A 112 1.42 8.26 6.23
C PHE A 112 2.17 7.45 5.17
N ASN A 113 1.98 6.14 5.10
CA ASN A 113 2.59 5.30 4.07
C ASN A 113 1.85 5.40 2.73
N VAL A 114 2.47 4.93 1.66
CA VAL A 114 1.79 4.72 0.37
C VAL A 114 0.93 3.47 0.48
N HIS A 115 -0.34 3.58 0.13
CA HIS A 115 -1.31 2.48 0.27
C HIS A 115 -1.60 1.71 -1.01
N ILE A 116 -0.78 1.90 -2.05
CA ILE A 116 -0.85 1.11 -3.28
C ILE A 116 0.00 -0.14 -3.10
N GLN A 117 -0.61 -1.31 -3.29
CA GLN A 117 0.06 -2.59 -3.25
C GLN A 117 0.57 -2.98 -4.64
N ARG A 118 1.63 -3.79 -4.64
CA ARG A 118 2.35 -4.21 -5.84
C ARG A 118 2.61 -5.71 -5.82
N ALA A 119 2.77 -6.30 -7.00
CA ALA A 119 3.15 -7.69 -7.14
C ALA A 119 4.56 -7.93 -6.57
N THR A 120 4.71 -9.01 -5.82
CA THR A 120 5.97 -9.43 -5.17
C THR A 120 6.89 -10.19 -6.10
N MET A 121 6.35 -10.74 -7.17
CA MET A 121 7.06 -11.49 -8.21
C MET A 121 6.34 -11.35 -9.53
N SER A 122 7.01 -11.65 -10.62
CA SER A 122 6.36 -11.88 -11.92
C SER A 122 5.68 -13.25 -11.91
N GLY A 123 4.50 -13.35 -12.54
CA GLY A 123 3.73 -14.59 -12.58
C GLY A 123 2.30 -14.38 -13.01
N TYR A 124 1.46 -15.39 -12.84
CA TYR A 124 0.04 -15.33 -13.17
C TYR A 124 -0.80 -15.30 -11.89
N VAL A 125 -1.83 -14.48 -11.90
CA VAL A 125 -2.86 -14.51 -10.85
C VAL A 125 -3.64 -15.81 -10.97
N GLN A 126 -3.48 -16.71 -10.01
CA GLN A 126 -4.17 -18.00 -9.99
C GLN A 126 -5.61 -17.84 -9.53
N ASN A 127 -5.78 -17.06 -8.46
CA ASN A 127 -7.07 -16.85 -7.85
C ASN A 127 -7.11 -15.50 -7.09
N ILE A 128 -8.32 -15.01 -6.82
CA ILE A 128 -8.56 -13.84 -5.98
C ILE A 128 -9.72 -14.19 -5.05
N THR A 129 -9.45 -14.21 -3.75
CA THR A 129 -10.43 -14.57 -2.73
C THR A 129 -10.71 -13.37 -1.83
N TYR A 130 -11.92 -12.81 -1.93
CA TYR A 130 -12.40 -11.79 -1.01
C TYR A 130 -13.13 -12.42 0.16
N THR A 131 -12.76 -12.03 1.36
CA THR A 131 -13.39 -12.49 2.61
C THR A 131 -13.94 -11.27 3.36
N PRO A 132 -15.26 -11.15 3.52
CA PRO A 132 -15.84 -10.10 4.35
C PRO A 132 -15.45 -10.29 5.81
N GLY A 133 -15.29 -9.20 6.56
CA GLY A 133 -14.83 -9.28 7.94
C GLY A 133 -15.13 -8.05 8.76
N THR A 134 -14.46 -7.94 9.91
CA THR A 134 -14.54 -6.81 10.84
C THR A 134 -13.55 -5.70 10.47
N PHE A 135 -13.52 -4.64 11.26
CA PHE A 135 -12.62 -3.49 11.08
C PHE A 135 -11.91 -3.18 12.40
N ALA A 136 -11.08 -4.10 12.89
CA ALA A 136 -10.20 -3.85 14.03
C ALA A 136 -8.95 -3.04 13.59
N PHE A 137 -8.28 -2.39 14.55
CA PHE A 137 -7.00 -1.74 14.25
C PHE A 137 -5.99 -2.76 13.73
N ALA A 138 -5.26 -2.41 12.65
CA ALA A 138 -4.37 -3.31 11.93
C ALA A 138 -3.19 -3.86 12.78
N ASN A 139 -2.88 -3.24 13.91
CA ASN A 139 -1.89 -3.71 14.89
C ASN A 139 -2.52 -4.51 16.05
N ASN A 140 -3.83 -4.80 16.02
CA ASN A 140 -4.54 -5.54 17.06
C ASN A 140 -4.49 -7.05 16.75
N PRO A 141 -4.40 -7.94 17.76
CA PRO A 141 -4.51 -9.39 17.58
C PRO A 141 -5.78 -9.86 16.85
N ASN A 142 -6.88 -9.10 16.92
CA ASN A 142 -8.13 -9.40 16.21
C ASN A 142 -8.15 -8.93 14.75
N ALA A 143 -7.06 -8.40 14.21
CA ALA A 143 -6.97 -8.01 12.81
C ALA A 143 -7.05 -9.21 11.85
N ASP A 144 -6.87 -10.43 12.35
CA ASP A 144 -7.11 -11.69 11.64
C ASP A 144 -8.57 -11.89 11.20
N LYS A 145 -9.51 -11.18 11.80
CA LYS A 145 -10.95 -11.20 11.45
C LYS A 145 -11.38 -10.05 10.55
N ASN A 146 -10.46 -9.19 10.16
CA ASN A 146 -10.76 -8.05 9.29
C ASN A 146 -11.07 -8.50 7.86
N GLU A 147 -11.86 -7.64 7.18
CA GLU A 147 -12.09 -7.76 5.74
C GLU A 147 -10.76 -7.84 4.99
N ARG A 148 -10.66 -8.81 4.08
CA ARG A 148 -9.42 -9.12 3.38
C ARG A 148 -9.64 -9.55 1.95
N ASN A 149 -8.61 -9.41 1.13
CA ASN A 149 -8.58 -9.85 -0.25
C ASN A 149 -7.22 -10.52 -0.54
N LEU A 150 -7.24 -11.81 -0.76
CA LEU A 150 -6.06 -12.61 -1.09
C LEU A 150 -5.89 -12.67 -2.60
N ILE A 151 -4.72 -12.30 -3.10
CA ILE A 151 -4.31 -12.39 -4.50
C ILE A 151 -3.22 -13.46 -4.58
N GLU A 152 -3.53 -14.58 -5.18
CA GLU A 152 -2.64 -15.72 -5.32
C GLU A 152 -1.84 -15.59 -6.63
N ILE A 153 -0.52 -15.41 -6.53
CA ILE A 153 0.38 -15.24 -7.68
C ILE A 153 1.32 -16.44 -7.72
N ALA A 154 1.46 -17.05 -8.90
CA ALA A 154 2.39 -18.17 -9.09
C ALA A 154 3.03 -18.16 -10.48
N ASP A 155 4.22 -18.76 -10.57
CA ASP A 155 4.95 -19.06 -11.82
C ASP A 155 5.74 -20.35 -11.65
N GLY A 156 5.33 -21.40 -12.35
CA GLY A 156 5.87 -22.74 -12.17
C GLY A 156 5.64 -23.26 -10.75
N ASP A 157 6.73 -23.54 -10.04
CA ASP A 157 6.72 -24.06 -8.66
C ASP A 157 6.95 -22.97 -7.59
N LYS A 158 7.07 -21.72 -8.01
CA LYS A 158 7.16 -20.55 -7.12
C LYS A 158 5.79 -19.92 -6.94
N PHE A 159 5.51 -19.51 -5.70
CA PHE A 159 4.33 -18.68 -5.41
C PHE A 159 4.64 -17.57 -4.41
N ALA A 160 3.97 -16.44 -4.57
CA ALA A 160 4.00 -15.34 -3.61
C ALA A 160 2.62 -14.70 -3.56
N HIS A 161 1.83 -15.05 -2.53
CA HIS A 161 0.48 -14.51 -2.39
C HIS A 161 0.50 -13.22 -1.59
N VAL A 162 -0.32 -12.27 -1.99
CA VAL A 162 -0.45 -10.97 -1.34
C VAL A 162 -1.86 -10.82 -0.81
N GLU A 163 -2.00 -10.70 0.50
CA GLU A 163 -3.28 -10.46 1.16
C GLU A 163 -3.38 -9.01 1.60
N GLN A 164 -4.40 -8.33 1.09
CA GLN A 164 -4.79 -6.98 1.49
C GLN A 164 -5.74 -7.09 2.67
N ILE A 165 -5.44 -6.45 3.81
CA ILE A 165 -6.23 -6.54 5.04
C ILE A 165 -6.60 -5.13 5.49
N THR A 166 -7.89 -4.87 5.71
CA THR A 166 -8.38 -3.59 6.19
C THR A 166 -7.95 -3.33 7.65
N GLY A 167 -8.04 -2.07 8.06
CA GLY A 167 -7.89 -1.65 9.45
C GLY A 167 -9.13 -0.93 9.96
N ALA A 168 -9.09 -0.36 11.17
CA ALA A 168 -10.25 0.26 11.82
C ALA A 168 -10.83 1.46 11.05
N ILE A 169 -10.00 2.21 10.36
CA ILE A 169 -10.41 3.39 9.57
C ILE A 169 -10.65 2.98 8.12
N ALA A 170 -9.89 2.00 7.62
CA ALA A 170 -10.01 1.47 6.27
C ALA A 170 -11.29 0.64 6.17
N ARG A 171 -12.12 0.94 5.18
CA ARG A 171 -13.35 0.19 4.90
C ARG A 171 -13.47 -0.13 3.42
N ARG A 172 -12.35 -0.14 2.70
CA ARG A 172 -12.36 -0.42 1.27
C ARG A 172 -11.03 -0.97 0.80
N ILE A 173 -11.10 -2.11 0.15
CA ILE A 173 -10.05 -2.71 -0.65
C ILE A 173 -10.40 -2.50 -2.12
N GLU A 174 -9.44 -2.09 -2.92
CA GLU A 174 -9.51 -2.13 -4.38
C GLU A 174 -8.51 -3.14 -4.90
N CYS A 175 -8.99 -4.12 -5.61
CA CYS A 175 -8.21 -5.03 -6.42
C CYS A 175 -8.26 -4.55 -7.89
N TRP A 176 -7.10 -4.44 -8.53
CA TRP A 176 -6.99 -3.91 -9.90
C TRP A 176 -6.57 -4.98 -10.91
N VAL A 177 -6.44 -6.21 -10.46
CA VAL A 177 -6.02 -7.37 -11.28
C VAL A 177 -7.13 -8.40 -11.34
N ASN A 178 -7.06 -9.29 -12.32
CA ASN A 178 -8.04 -10.34 -12.56
C ASN A 178 -7.39 -11.72 -12.55
N PRO A 179 -8.15 -12.78 -12.26
CA PRO A 179 -7.66 -14.15 -12.44
C PRO A 179 -7.13 -14.38 -13.85
N ALA A 180 -6.08 -15.18 -13.97
CA ALA A 180 -5.31 -15.47 -15.19
C ALA A 180 -4.53 -14.28 -15.80
N GLU A 181 -4.55 -13.10 -15.17
CA GLU A 181 -3.72 -11.97 -15.60
C GLU A 181 -2.24 -12.25 -15.31
N ARG A 182 -1.37 -11.95 -16.29
CA ARG A 182 0.08 -11.98 -16.08
C ARG A 182 0.54 -10.68 -15.44
N LEU A 183 1.23 -10.77 -14.32
CA LEU A 183 1.81 -9.65 -13.60
C LEU A 183 3.31 -9.59 -13.83
N LEU A 184 3.83 -8.38 -13.80
CA LEU A 184 5.26 -8.11 -13.65
C LEU A 184 5.53 -7.74 -12.20
N GLU A 185 6.70 -8.13 -11.71
CA GLU A 185 7.17 -7.74 -10.40
C GLU A 185 7.14 -6.21 -10.20
N GLY A 186 6.65 -5.74 -9.06
CA GLY A 186 6.45 -4.32 -8.79
C GLY A 186 5.23 -3.69 -9.46
N GLN A 187 4.48 -4.41 -10.32
CA GLN A 187 3.23 -3.93 -10.92
C GLN A 187 2.18 -3.64 -9.85
N HIS A 188 1.39 -2.59 -10.04
CA HIS A 188 0.29 -2.26 -9.14
C HIS A 188 -0.79 -3.35 -9.17
N ILE A 189 -1.21 -3.84 -8.00
CA ILE A 189 -2.24 -4.88 -7.88
C ILE A 189 -3.49 -4.39 -7.14
N GLY A 190 -3.40 -3.30 -6.41
CA GLY A 190 -4.54 -2.76 -5.69
C GLY A 190 -4.20 -1.64 -4.73
N MET A 191 -5.19 -1.24 -3.93
CA MET A 191 -5.05 -0.20 -2.91
C MET A 191 -5.99 -0.48 -1.73
N ILE A 192 -5.49 -0.24 -0.51
CA ILE A 192 -6.30 -0.26 0.72
C ILE A 192 -6.44 1.17 1.22
N TYR A 193 -7.63 1.58 1.69
CA TYR A 193 -7.85 2.95 2.15
C TYR A 193 -7.70 3.05 3.68
N PHE A 194 -6.90 4.03 4.14
CA PHE A 194 -6.74 4.49 5.52
C PHE A 194 -6.39 3.44 6.58
N GLY A 195 -5.09 3.15 6.73
CA GLY A 195 -4.53 2.30 7.77
C GLY A 195 -4.87 0.83 7.59
N SER A 196 -3.87 0.01 7.33
CA SER A 196 -4.07 -1.34 6.81
C SER A 196 -2.89 -2.25 7.16
N GLN A 197 -3.04 -3.50 6.82
CA GLN A 197 -1.99 -4.50 6.86
C GLN A 197 -1.92 -5.21 5.50
N VAL A 198 -0.73 -5.61 5.11
CA VAL A 198 -0.49 -6.52 3.99
C VAL A 198 0.25 -7.74 4.51
N ALA A 199 -0.23 -8.93 4.17
CA ALA A 199 0.49 -10.17 4.42
C ALA A 199 1.03 -10.75 3.11
N VAL A 200 2.23 -11.30 3.17
CA VAL A 200 2.88 -11.98 2.05
C VAL A 200 3.13 -13.42 2.47
N TYR A 201 2.63 -14.37 1.68
CA TYR A 201 2.77 -15.80 1.90
C TYR A 201 3.78 -16.35 0.90
N LEU A 202 4.82 -17.00 1.39
CA LEU A 202 5.93 -17.52 0.59
C LEU A 202 6.23 -18.99 0.99
N PRO A 203 6.64 -19.86 0.04
CA PRO A 203 7.05 -21.23 0.36
C PRO A 203 8.34 -21.19 1.18
N LYS A 204 8.29 -21.70 2.41
CA LYS A 204 9.35 -21.57 3.41
C LYS A 204 10.67 -22.22 2.98
N ASP A 205 10.60 -23.33 2.29
CA ASP A 205 11.74 -24.12 1.82
C ASP A 205 12.40 -23.55 0.56
N LYS A 206 11.75 -22.60 -0.13
CA LYS A 206 12.21 -22.02 -1.39
C LYS A 206 12.67 -20.57 -1.27
N VAL A 207 12.64 -20.00 -0.06
CA VAL A 207 12.95 -18.58 0.12
C VAL A 207 13.91 -18.36 1.28
N ARG A 208 14.80 -17.41 1.12
CA ARG A 208 15.62 -16.85 2.19
C ARG A 208 15.20 -15.40 2.44
N ILE A 209 14.57 -15.15 3.58
CA ILE A 209 14.10 -13.82 3.97
C ILE A 209 15.30 -12.93 4.35
N THR A 210 15.31 -11.69 3.87
CA THR A 210 16.41 -10.71 4.10
C THR A 210 15.99 -9.54 4.99
N VAL A 211 14.70 -9.35 5.22
CA VAL A 211 14.17 -8.31 6.11
C VAL A 211 14.02 -8.83 7.54
N LYS A 212 13.81 -7.90 8.49
CA LYS A 212 13.64 -8.20 9.93
C LYS A 212 12.38 -7.53 10.46
N GLU A 213 11.83 -8.09 11.54
CA GLU A 213 10.75 -7.45 12.30
C GLU A 213 11.16 -6.05 12.80
N GLY A 214 10.24 -5.10 12.73
CA GLY A 214 10.48 -3.69 13.04
C GLY A 214 11.16 -2.89 11.91
N GLN A 215 11.61 -3.53 10.83
CA GLN A 215 12.23 -2.84 9.71
C GLN A 215 11.20 -2.05 8.91
N SER A 216 11.53 -0.78 8.59
CA SER A 216 10.77 0.02 7.62
C SER A 216 11.08 -0.45 6.20
N VAL A 217 10.02 -0.66 5.42
CA VAL A 217 10.10 -1.17 4.04
C VAL A 217 9.31 -0.30 3.07
N GLN A 218 9.66 -0.40 1.79
CA GLN A 218 9.00 0.34 0.71
C GLN A 218 8.64 -0.61 -0.43
N GLY A 219 7.37 -0.56 -0.86
CA GLY A 219 6.86 -1.37 -1.96
C GLY A 219 7.60 -1.13 -3.27
N ALA A 220 7.93 -2.19 -3.98
CA ALA A 220 8.75 -2.20 -5.20
C ALA A 220 10.09 -1.46 -5.09
N ILE A 221 10.69 -1.41 -3.89
CA ILE A 221 12.05 -0.91 -3.64
C ILE A 221 12.80 -1.88 -2.74
N THR A 222 12.20 -2.26 -1.60
CA THR A 222 12.81 -3.19 -0.66
C THR A 222 12.69 -4.62 -1.19
N VAL A 223 13.78 -5.39 -1.08
CA VAL A 223 13.79 -6.84 -1.32
C VAL A 223 13.41 -7.53 -0.01
N LEU A 224 12.31 -8.30 0.00
CA LEU A 224 11.86 -9.07 1.16
C LEU A 224 12.73 -10.30 1.41
N GLY A 225 13.19 -10.91 0.35
CA GLY A 225 13.97 -12.15 0.35
C GLY A 225 14.43 -12.51 -1.05
N VAL A 226 15.04 -13.68 -1.15
CA VAL A 226 15.48 -14.25 -2.43
C VAL A 226 15.01 -15.70 -2.55
N TRP A 227 14.71 -16.11 -3.78
CA TRP A 227 14.44 -17.50 -4.13
C TRP A 227 15.73 -18.32 -4.01
N ILE A 228 15.66 -19.57 -3.54
CA ILE A 228 16.79 -20.50 -3.37
C ILE A 228 16.54 -21.79 -4.15
#